data_227dff11f3b5031d6419c0be5bdbc3a0
#
_entry.id   227dff11f3b5031d6419c0be5bdbc3a0
#
_cell.length_a   1.000
_cell.length_b   1.000
_cell.length_c   1.000
_cell.angle_alpha   90.00
_cell.angle_beta   90.00
_cell.angle_gamma   90.00
#
_symmetry.space_group_name_H-M   'P 1'
#
loop_
_entity.id
_entity.type
_entity.pdbx_description
1 polymer ?
#
loop_
_entity_poly.entity_id
_entity_poly.type
_entity_poly.pdbx_seq_one_letter_code
_entity_poly.pdbx_strand_id
1 'polypeptide(L)'
;MINSYLVQQIKGNFLYKPTLEQEKAVKFLADFLFSHQSDSVFLLKGYAGTGKTSLIGALVKTLDQLQQKCVLLAPTGRAAKVFSHYAQHPAYTIHKKIYRQRNFSNDLDNFSLDDNLHQHTLFIVDEASMIANDGLAGAVFGTGRLLDDLIQYVYAGTGCRLMLIGDTAQLPPVGEEESPALSADKLRGYGMEVYEAQLTEVVRQMHDSGILWNATELRRYISEENFLTLPSVRVERFPDIRMVSGSELIEVINDCYGQAGMDETIVVCRSNKRANIYNKGIRNTILFREDELNSGDLLMVAKNNYFWTEGCKEIDFIANGDIAVVRRVRRVREAYGFRFADVVLAFPDYDGMELEVKLLLDTLHTETPALPKELNDKLFYSVLEDYADITVKRERMKKMKADPHYNALQVKYAYAVTCHKAQGGQWKRVFLDQGYMTENMLTPDYFRWLYTAFTRATEILYLVNWPKEQTE
;
A
#
# COMPACT_ATOMS: atom_id res chain seq x y z
N MET A 1 -4.55 33.36 20.93
CA MET A 1 -3.29 33.04 21.67
C MET A 1 -2.90 31.57 21.54
N ILE A 2 -3.79 30.61 21.83
CA ILE A 2 -3.45 29.15 21.82
C ILE A 2 -3.12 28.65 20.41
N ASN A 3 -3.90 29.03 19.37
CA ASN A 3 -3.61 28.66 17.98
C ASN A 3 -2.21 29.16 17.54
N SER A 4 -1.85 30.40 17.90
CA SER A 4 -0.54 30.94 17.54
C SER A 4 0.62 30.19 18.21
N TYR A 5 0.41 29.73 19.44
CA TYR A 5 1.40 28.91 20.15
C TYR A 5 1.60 27.56 19.46
N LEU A 6 0.52 26.84 19.13
CA LEU A 6 0.61 25.56 18.42
C LEU A 6 1.30 25.73 17.06
N VAL A 7 0.94 26.75 16.29
CA VAL A 7 1.59 27.07 15.01
C VAL A 7 3.09 27.26 15.18
N GLN A 8 3.53 28.00 16.21
CA GLN A 8 4.95 28.20 16.48
C GLN A 8 5.66 26.89 16.88
N GLN A 9 5.03 26.05 17.70
CA GLN A 9 5.59 24.76 18.10
C GLN A 9 5.77 23.82 16.90
N ILE A 10 4.75 23.71 16.04
CA ILE A 10 4.84 22.88 14.82
C ILE A 10 5.96 23.44 13.91
N LYS A 11 6.01 24.77 13.68
CA LYS A 11 7.06 25.37 12.87
C LYS A 11 8.47 25.14 13.45
N GLY A 12 8.61 25.17 14.76
CA GLY A 12 9.88 24.90 15.45
C GLY A 12 10.37 23.44 15.32
N ASN A 13 9.46 22.51 15.05
CA ASN A 13 9.78 21.10 14.88
C ASN A 13 10.06 20.68 13.42
N PHE A 14 9.92 21.58 12.44
CA PHE A 14 10.39 21.32 11.08
C PHE A 14 11.91 21.20 11.04
N LEU A 15 12.42 20.23 10.28
CA LEU A 15 13.86 20.07 10.04
C LEU A 15 14.43 21.20 9.16
N TYR A 16 13.60 21.77 8.30
CA TYR A 16 13.94 22.85 7.37
C TYR A 16 12.91 23.95 7.49
N LYS A 17 13.24 25.13 6.97
CA LYS A 17 12.28 26.24 6.91
C LYS A 17 11.05 25.83 6.10
N PRO A 18 9.83 25.89 6.67
CA PRO A 18 8.62 25.54 5.93
C PRO A 18 8.34 26.51 4.77
N THR A 19 7.74 26.00 3.70
CA THR A 19 7.27 26.82 2.57
C THR A 19 6.05 27.64 2.98
N LEU A 20 5.66 28.60 2.12
CA LEU A 20 4.45 29.39 2.37
C LEU A 20 3.19 28.56 2.40
N GLU A 21 3.10 27.52 1.56
CA GLU A 21 1.97 26.57 1.55
C GLU A 21 1.94 25.73 2.82
N GLN A 22 3.08 25.22 3.28
CA GLN A 22 3.18 24.50 4.55
C GLN A 22 2.83 25.37 5.74
N GLU A 23 3.25 26.65 5.75
CA GLU A 23 2.87 27.59 6.80
C GLU A 23 1.36 27.86 6.85
N LYS A 24 0.70 27.96 5.67
CA LYS A 24 -0.77 28.07 5.59
C LYS A 24 -1.45 26.81 6.08
N ALA A 25 -0.96 25.62 5.64
CA ALA A 25 -1.50 24.34 6.08
C ALA A 25 -1.42 24.19 7.61
N VAL A 26 -0.29 24.57 8.24
CA VAL A 26 -0.12 24.55 9.70
C VAL A 26 -1.12 25.47 10.40
N LYS A 27 -1.46 26.64 9.85
CA LYS A 27 -2.48 27.54 10.41
C LYS A 27 -3.86 26.89 10.34
N PHE A 28 -4.27 26.37 9.17
CA PHE A 28 -5.55 25.70 9.02
C PHE A 28 -5.66 24.45 9.91
N LEU A 29 -4.56 23.73 10.09
CA LEU A 29 -4.48 22.60 11.00
C LEU A 29 -4.69 23.03 12.46
N ALA A 30 -4.12 24.14 12.88
CA ALA A 30 -4.36 24.68 14.22
C ALA A 30 -5.83 25.11 14.40
N ASP A 31 -6.43 25.75 13.40
CA ASP A 31 -7.86 26.14 13.44
C ASP A 31 -8.75 24.89 13.52
N PHE A 32 -8.45 23.84 12.76
CA PHE A 32 -9.15 22.55 12.84
C PHE A 32 -9.04 21.92 14.24
N LEU A 33 -7.84 21.86 14.83
CA LEU A 33 -7.63 21.21 16.13
C LEU A 33 -8.34 21.92 17.27
N PHE A 34 -8.55 23.24 17.16
CA PHE A 34 -9.27 24.04 18.14
C PHE A 34 -10.72 24.35 17.75
N SER A 35 -11.21 23.84 16.64
CA SER A 35 -12.61 23.97 16.26
C SER A 35 -13.52 23.37 17.33
N HIS A 36 -14.67 24.02 17.58
CA HIS A 36 -15.71 23.52 18.47
C HIS A 36 -16.61 22.48 17.79
N GLN A 37 -16.50 22.31 16.49
CA GLN A 37 -17.29 21.33 15.75
C GLN A 37 -16.71 19.92 15.93
N SER A 38 -17.54 19.00 16.44
CA SER A 38 -17.18 17.60 16.66
C SER A 38 -16.96 16.85 15.35
N ASP A 39 -17.80 17.15 14.34
CA ASP A 39 -17.87 16.42 13.08
C ASP A 39 -17.06 17.16 11.99
N SER A 40 -15.76 17.28 12.23
CA SER A 40 -14.84 17.96 11.32
C SER A 40 -13.67 17.06 10.94
N VAL A 41 -13.23 17.12 9.68
CA VAL A 41 -12.11 16.37 9.12
C VAL A 41 -11.08 17.31 8.49
N PHE A 42 -9.80 17.01 8.70
CA PHE A 42 -8.72 17.73 8.01
C PHE A 42 -8.23 16.93 6.80
N LEU A 43 -8.25 17.52 5.63
CA LEU A 43 -7.82 16.94 4.38
C LEU A 43 -6.53 17.63 3.91
N LEU A 44 -5.40 16.91 3.96
CA LEU A 44 -4.12 17.38 3.45
C LEU A 44 -3.82 16.69 2.10
N LYS A 45 -4.00 17.44 1.04
CA LYS A 45 -3.60 17.02 -0.31
C LYS A 45 -2.19 17.52 -0.61
N GLY A 46 -1.39 16.70 -1.24
CA GLY A 46 -0.06 17.15 -1.67
C GLY A 46 0.62 16.12 -2.54
N TYR A 47 1.43 16.62 -3.46
CA TYR A 47 2.12 15.80 -4.44
C TYR A 47 3.45 15.22 -3.88
N ALA A 48 4.09 14.34 -4.64
CA ALA A 48 5.42 13.83 -4.30
C ALA A 48 6.41 15.01 -4.18
N GLY A 49 7.26 14.99 -3.14
CA GLY A 49 8.26 16.03 -2.91
C GLY A 49 7.77 17.36 -2.32
N THR A 50 6.46 17.54 -2.03
CA THR A 50 5.92 18.78 -1.45
C THR A 50 6.07 18.88 0.06
N GLY A 51 6.65 17.86 0.70
CA GLY A 51 6.98 17.87 2.12
C GLY A 51 5.82 17.54 3.06
N LYS A 52 4.81 16.76 2.60
CA LYS A 52 3.77 16.17 3.47
C LYS A 52 4.39 15.48 4.68
N THR A 53 5.34 14.58 4.43
CA THR A 53 6.06 13.81 5.44
C THR A 53 6.73 14.71 6.49
N SER A 54 7.37 15.80 6.06
CA SER A 54 8.03 16.76 6.96
C SER A 54 7.02 17.51 7.83
N LEU A 55 5.88 17.93 7.26
CA LEU A 55 4.80 18.58 8.00
C LEU A 55 4.22 17.66 9.06
N ILE A 56 3.93 16.38 8.68
CA ILE A 56 3.35 15.41 9.60
C ILE A 56 4.34 15.00 10.69
N GLY A 57 5.62 14.81 10.37
CA GLY A 57 6.65 14.55 11.38
C GLY A 57 6.76 15.69 12.40
N ALA A 58 6.71 16.94 11.93
CA ALA A 58 6.69 18.11 12.82
C ALA A 58 5.41 18.17 13.68
N LEU A 59 4.24 17.84 13.10
CA LEU A 59 2.98 17.76 13.83
C LEU A 59 3.02 16.70 14.93
N VAL A 60 3.36 15.46 14.58
CA VAL A 60 3.39 14.31 15.52
C VAL A 60 4.34 14.61 16.68
N LYS A 61 5.55 15.09 16.36
CA LYS A 61 6.52 15.49 17.39
C LYS A 61 5.97 16.60 18.30
N THR A 62 5.22 17.55 17.76
CA THR A 62 4.59 18.62 18.56
C THR A 62 3.49 18.04 19.46
N LEU A 63 2.65 17.13 18.94
CA LEU A 63 1.60 16.49 19.73
C LEU A 63 2.20 15.69 20.89
N ASP A 64 3.27 14.93 20.66
CA ASP A 64 3.99 14.20 21.71
C ASP A 64 4.54 15.14 22.79
N GLN A 65 5.18 16.26 22.41
CA GLN A 65 5.68 17.28 23.35
C GLN A 65 4.56 17.89 24.19
N LEU A 66 3.38 18.07 23.60
CA LEU A 66 2.19 18.61 24.27
C LEU A 66 1.35 17.54 24.99
N GLN A 67 1.81 16.28 24.99
CA GLN A 67 1.09 15.12 25.55
C GLN A 67 -0.32 14.96 24.97
N GLN A 68 -0.52 15.35 23.71
CA GLN A 68 -1.75 15.15 22.98
C GLN A 68 -1.73 13.80 22.29
N LYS A 69 -2.84 13.07 22.40
CA LYS A 69 -2.94 11.71 21.85
C LYS A 69 -3.12 11.75 20.32
N CYS A 70 -2.32 10.96 19.62
CA CYS A 70 -2.53 10.68 18.21
C CYS A 70 -2.42 9.18 17.91
N VAL A 71 -3.05 8.76 16.83
CA VAL A 71 -2.98 7.39 16.29
C VAL A 71 -2.65 7.51 14.81
N LEU A 72 -1.53 6.90 14.41
CA LEU A 72 -1.08 6.92 13.02
C LEU A 72 -1.57 5.67 12.30
N LEU A 73 -2.18 5.87 11.13
CA LEU A 73 -2.77 4.81 10.33
C LEU A 73 -2.32 4.87 8.88
N ALA A 74 -2.28 3.71 8.21
CA ALA A 74 -2.07 3.62 6.77
C ALA A 74 -2.87 2.44 6.19
N PRO A 75 -3.14 2.41 4.86
CA PRO A 75 -3.91 1.33 4.24
C PRO A 75 -3.20 -0.03 4.23
N THR A 76 -1.86 -0.05 4.17
CA THR A 76 -1.04 -1.27 4.07
C THR A 76 0.02 -1.34 5.15
N GLY A 77 0.53 -2.55 5.46
CA GLY A 77 1.62 -2.78 6.43
C GLY A 77 2.88 -2.01 6.06
N ARG A 78 3.28 -2.03 4.78
CA ARG A 78 4.45 -1.29 4.29
C ARG A 78 4.29 0.22 4.44
N ALA A 79 3.13 0.79 4.08
CA ALA A 79 2.86 2.21 4.28
C ALA A 79 2.88 2.59 5.77
N ALA A 80 2.32 1.74 6.65
CA ALA A 80 2.37 1.95 8.09
C ALA A 80 3.81 1.96 8.63
N LYS A 81 4.67 1.03 8.16
CA LYS A 81 6.09 1.01 8.53
C LYS A 81 6.84 2.27 8.08
N VAL A 82 6.64 2.69 6.83
CA VAL A 82 7.22 3.94 6.31
C VAL A 82 6.73 5.13 7.14
N PHE A 83 5.43 5.18 7.44
CA PHE A 83 4.83 6.22 8.28
C PHE A 83 5.44 6.24 9.69
N SER A 84 5.52 5.09 10.35
CA SER A 84 6.15 4.97 11.68
C SER A 84 7.60 5.45 11.68
N HIS A 85 8.35 5.12 10.63
CA HIS A 85 9.76 5.50 10.52
C HIS A 85 9.95 7.03 10.45
N TYR A 86 9.23 7.73 9.57
CA TYR A 86 9.43 9.17 9.43
C TYR A 86 8.75 10.00 10.53
N ALA A 87 7.64 9.51 11.08
CA ALA A 87 6.95 10.17 12.20
C ALA A 87 7.62 9.89 13.54
N GLN A 88 8.52 8.90 13.63
CA GLN A 88 9.16 8.42 14.87
C GLN A 88 8.12 8.06 15.95
N HIS A 89 6.98 7.51 15.50
CA HIS A 89 5.84 7.13 16.33
C HIS A 89 5.19 5.87 15.78
N PRO A 90 4.66 4.94 16.60
CA PRO A 90 4.01 3.73 16.13
C PRO A 90 2.86 4.03 15.17
N ALA A 91 2.84 3.35 14.02
CA ALA A 91 1.75 3.41 13.05
C ALA A 91 1.20 2.00 12.78
N TYR A 92 -0.11 1.92 12.49
CA TYR A 92 -0.82 0.68 12.29
C TYR A 92 -1.55 0.67 10.95
N THR A 93 -1.91 -0.51 10.45
CA THR A 93 -2.86 -0.53 9.34
C THR A 93 -4.25 -0.13 9.82
N ILE A 94 -5.03 0.53 8.92
CA ILE A 94 -6.42 0.89 9.22
C ILE A 94 -7.17 -0.35 9.70
N HIS A 95 -7.07 -1.46 8.96
CA HIS A 95 -7.76 -2.71 9.28
C HIS A 95 -7.42 -3.23 10.68
N LYS A 96 -6.15 -3.24 11.06
CA LYS A 96 -5.70 -3.68 12.40
C LYS A 96 -6.29 -2.80 13.51
N LYS A 97 -6.53 -1.51 13.24
CA LYS A 97 -6.96 -0.57 14.26
C LYS A 97 -8.47 -0.52 14.46
N ILE A 98 -9.24 -0.66 13.37
CA ILE A 98 -10.68 -0.42 13.43
C ILE A 98 -11.53 -1.69 13.45
N TYR A 99 -10.97 -2.86 13.14
CA TYR A 99 -11.72 -4.11 13.13
C TYR A 99 -11.21 -5.09 14.18
N ARG A 100 -12.15 -5.90 14.68
CA ARG A 100 -11.85 -7.06 15.54
C ARG A 100 -12.59 -8.30 15.06
N GLN A 101 -12.01 -9.45 15.31
CA GLN A 101 -12.65 -10.73 15.05
C GLN A 101 -13.76 -10.99 16.08
N ARG A 102 -14.96 -11.35 15.62
CA ARG A 102 -16.06 -11.74 16.52
C ARG A 102 -15.89 -13.17 17.00
N ASN A 103 -15.59 -13.35 18.28
CA ASN A 103 -15.43 -14.67 18.91
C ASN A 103 -16.73 -15.51 19.02
N PHE A 104 -17.89 -14.98 18.62
CA PHE A 104 -19.20 -15.61 18.84
C PHE A 104 -19.98 -15.99 17.58
N SER A 105 -19.54 -15.62 16.40
CA SER A 105 -20.18 -16.08 15.16
C SER A 105 -19.42 -17.28 14.58
N ASN A 106 -20.17 -18.31 14.14
CA ASN A 106 -19.60 -19.47 13.47
C ASN A 106 -19.00 -19.16 12.09
N ASP A 107 -18.92 -17.91 11.71
CA ASP A 107 -18.23 -17.41 10.54
C ASP A 107 -16.87 -16.86 10.98
N LEU A 108 -15.84 -17.70 10.85
CA LEU A 108 -14.42 -17.36 11.14
C LEU A 108 -13.88 -16.21 10.29
N ASP A 109 -14.64 -15.77 9.29
CA ASP A 109 -14.21 -14.79 8.29
C ASP A 109 -14.85 -13.39 8.46
N ASN A 110 -15.65 -13.15 9.51
CA ASN A 110 -16.33 -11.87 9.68
C ASN A 110 -15.68 -11.03 10.78
N PHE A 111 -15.02 -9.95 10.35
CA PHE A 111 -14.52 -8.90 11.22
C PHE A 111 -15.58 -7.81 11.34
N SER A 112 -15.91 -7.43 12.57
CA SER A 112 -16.78 -6.29 12.84
C SER A 112 -15.96 -5.08 13.24
N LEU A 113 -16.54 -3.92 13.06
CA LEU A 113 -16.00 -2.69 13.60
C LEU A 113 -15.80 -2.85 15.11
N ASP A 114 -14.66 -2.44 15.61
CA ASP A 114 -14.35 -2.46 17.04
C ASP A 114 -14.91 -1.22 17.74
N ASP A 115 -15.02 -1.27 19.07
CA ASP A 115 -15.41 -0.11 19.85
C ASP A 115 -14.24 0.88 19.98
N ASN A 116 -14.44 2.14 19.63
CA ASN A 116 -13.41 3.16 19.79
C ASN A 116 -13.37 3.66 21.24
N LEU A 117 -12.43 3.17 22.01
CA LEU A 117 -12.22 3.57 23.41
C LEU A 117 -11.31 4.81 23.55
N HIS A 118 -10.84 5.38 22.45
CA HIS A 118 -10.01 6.58 22.45
C HIS A 118 -10.83 7.81 22.82
N GLN A 119 -10.19 8.75 23.50
CA GLN A 119 -10.77 10.03 23.90
C GLN A 119 -9.80 11.15 23.50
N HIS A 120 -10.33 12.24 22.93
CA HIS A 120 -9.57 13.43 22.52
C HIS A 120 -8.31 13.07 21.72
N THR A 121 -8.48 12.19 20.74
CA THR A 121 -7.37 11.60 19.97
C THR A 121 -7.47 12.02 18.51
N LEU A 122 -6.36 12.48 17.92
CA LEU A 122 -6.25 12.74 16.50
C LEU A 122 -5.83 11.46 15.78
N PHE A 123 -6.68 10.96 14.89
CA PHE A 123 -6.36 9.88 13.97
C PHE A 123 -5.79 10.49 12.69
N ILE A 124 -4.57 10.11 12.33
CA ILE A 124 -3.85 10.61 11.16
C ILE A 124 -3.67 9.44 10.20
N VAL A 125 -4.24 9.55 9.02
CA VAL A 125 -4.18 8.50 7.98
C VAL A 125 -3.34 8.98 6.83
N ASP A 126 -2.20 8.34 6.58
CA ASP A 126 -1.37 8.57 5.40
C ASP A 126 -1.76 7.62 4.26
N GLU A 127 -1.34 7.95 3.02
CA GLU A 127 -1.70 7.23 1.79
C GLU A 127 -3.22 7.04 1.62
N ALA A 128 -4.02 8.04 2.02
CA ALA A 128 -5.48 7.99 1.93
C ALA A 128 -6.00 7.82 0.49
N SER A 129 -5.16 8.07 -0.53
CA SER A 129 -5.46 7.78 -1.94
C SER A 129 -5.82 6.33 -2.22
N MET A 130 -5.41 5.40 -1.35
CA MET A 130 -5.68 3.96 -1.49
C MET A 130 -6.96 3.49 -0.78
N ILE A 131 -7.67 4.36 -0.07
CA ILE A 131 -8.88 4.00 0.69
C ILE A 131 -10.06 3.91 -0.28
N ALA A 132 -10.59 2.69 -0.46
CA ALA A 132 -11.78 2.44 -1.26
C ALA A 132 -13.07 2.63 -0.44
N ASN A 133 -14.17 2.91 -1.16
CA ASN A 133 -15.49 2.99 -0.56
C ASN A 133 -16.57 2.22 -1.33
N ASP A 134 -16.21 1.51 -2.39
CA ASP A 134 -17.11 0.59 -3.08
C ASP A 134 -17.24 -0.71 -2.29
N GLY A 135 -18.43 -0.96 -1.73
CA GLY A 135 -18.72 -2.18 -0.99
C GLY A 135 -18.74 -3.39 -1.90
N LEU A 136 -17.85 -4.35 -1.66
CA LEU A 136 -17.86 -5.65 -2.32
C LEU A 136 -18.90 -6.57 -1.65
N ALA A 137 -19.77 -7.17 -2.43
CA ALA A 137 -20.69 -8.21 -1.95
C ALA A 137 -19.87 -9.37 -1.34
N GLY A 138 -20.13 -9.70 -0.07
CA GLY A 138 -19.36 -10.73 0.67
C GLY A 138 -18.10 -10.19 1.34
N ALA A 139 -18.07 -8.91 1.70
CA ALA A 139 -16.96 -8.31 2.43
C ALA A 139 -16.68 -9.05 3.76
N VAL A 140 -15.40 -9.30 4.00
CA VAL A 140 -14.91 -9.96 5.23
C VAL A 140 -14.83 -8.96 6.39
N PHE A 141 -14.61 -7.68 6.08
CA PHE A 141 -14.49 -6.60 7.06
C PHE A 141 -15.72 -5.68 7.06
N GLY A 142 -16.30 -5.46 8.22
CA GLY A 142 -17.32 -4.46 8.47
C GLY A 142 -18.42 -4.40 7.41
N THR A 143 -18.63 -3.23 6.85
CA THR A 143 -19.58 -3.01 5.73
C THR A 143 -18.97 -3.31 4.35
N GLY A 144 -17.66 -3.53 4.26
CA GLY A 144 -16.90 -3.60 3.02
C GLY A 144 -16.54 -2.23 2.43
N ARG A 145 -16.96 -1.14 3.09
CA ARG A 145 -16.68 0.24 2.72
C ARG A 145 -15.71 0.83 3.72
N LEU A 146 -14.43 0.78 3.39
CA LEU A 146 -13.36 1.12 4.34
C LEU A 146 -13.44 2.57 4.83
N LEU A 147 -13.83 3.52 3.97
CA LEU A 147 -13.98 4.92 4.36
C LEU A 147 -15.14 5.12 5.31
N ASP A 148 -16.31 4.49 5.04
CA ASP A 148 -17.49 4.54 5.91
C ASP A 148 -17.15 4.00 7.31
N ASP A 149 -16.53 2.82 7.36
CA ASP A 149 -16.14 2.15 8.59
C ASP A 149 -15.10 2.95 9.39
N LEU A 150 -14.11 3.56 8.70
CA LEU A 150 -13.11 4.42 9.34
C LEU A 150 -13.75 5.66 9.98
N ILE A 151 -14.63 6.34 9.24
CA ILE A 151 -15.34 7.52 9.74
C ILE A 151 -16.20 7.13 10.96
N GLN A 152 -16.99 6.07 10.83
CA GLN A 152 -17.82 5.58 11.91
C GLN A 152 -16.99 5.24 13.16
N TYR A 153 -15.86 4.54 12.98
CA TYR A 153 -14.98 4.20 14.10
C TYR A 153 -14.42 5.44 14.80
N VAL A 154 -13.84 6.37 14.05
CA VAL A 154 -13.19 7.55 14.63
C VAL A 154 -14.17 8.39 15.42
N TYR A 155 -15.34 8.69 14.84
CA TYR A 155 -16.31 9.59 15.46
C TYR A 155 -17.23 8.91 16.49
N ALA A 156 -17.14 7.58 16.66
CA ALA A 156 -17.69 6.89 17.83
C ALA A 156 -16.90 7.21 19.13
N GLY A 157 -15.64 7.64 19.01
CA GLY A 157 -14.80 8.03 20.15
C GLY A 157 -15.04 9.47 20.60
N THR A 158 -15.08 9.71 21.92
CA THR A 158 -15.34 11.04 22.49
C THR A 158 -14.24 12.04 22.13
N GLY A 159 -14.59 13.11 21.40
CA GLY A 159 -13.66 14.17 21.03
C GLY A 159 -12.54 13.73 20.09
N CYS A 160 -12.71 12.60 19.40
CA CYS A 160 -11.77 12.13 18.38
C CYS A 160 -11.95 12.90 17.09
N ARG A 161 -10.86 13.04 16.32
CA ARG A 161 -10.80 13.77 15.04
C ARG A 161 -10.03 12.97 14.01
N LEU A 162 -10.34 13.21 12.73
CA LEU A 162 -9.70 12.53 11.59
C LEU A 162 -8.93 13.52 10.74
N MET A 163 -7.70 13.13 10.37
CA MET A 163 -6.88 13.80 9.37
C MET A 163 -6.54 12.78 8.27
N LEU A 164 -6.87 13.11 7.03
CA LEU A 164 -6.61 12.31 5.84
C LEU A 164 -5.52 12.99 5.01
N ILE A 165 -4.49 12.22 4.62
CA ILE A 165 -3.34 12.72 3.88
C ILE A 165 -3.17 11.85 2.63
N GLY A 166 -2.98 12.48 1.48
CA GLY A 166 -2.76 11.74 0.26
C GLY A 166 -2.36 12.59 -0.93
N ASP A 167 -2.22 11.93 -2.04
CA ASP A 167 -1.80 12.50 -3.31
C ASP A 167 -2.85 12.16 -4.39
N THR A 168 -3.52 13.19 -4.90
CA THR A 168 -4.60 13.06 -5.88
C THR A 168 -4.11 12.72 -7.29
N ALA A 169 -2.82 12.85 -7.56
CA ALA A 169 -2.23 12.45 -8.83
C ALA A 169 -1.83 10.96 -8.87
N GLN A 170 -1.79 10.27 -7.72
CA GLN A 170 -1.57 8.83 -7.67
C GLN A 170 -2.79 8.05 -8.16
N LEU A 171 -2.58 6.75 -8.42
CA LEU A 171 -3.67 5.83 -8.76
C LEU A 171 -4.74 5.82 -7.66
N PRO A 172 -6.02 5.96 -8.01
CA PRO A 172 -7.12 5.74 -7.08
C PRO A 172 -7.26 4.25 -6.74
N PRO A 173 -8.13 3.88 -5.79
CA PRO A 173 -8.48 2.49 -5.54
C PRO A 173 -9.01 1.81 -6.81
N VAL A 174 -8.76 0.49 -6.92
CA VAL A 174 -9.20 -0.28 -8.08
C VAL A 174 -10.73 -0.24 -8.21
N GLY A 175 -11.22 0.19 -9.37
CA GLY A 175 -12.64 0.31 -9.66
C GLY A 175 -13.22 1.70 -9.38
N GLU A 176 -12.45 2.63 -8.84
CA GLU A 176 -12.85 4.00 -8.59
C GLU A 176 -12.12 4.97 -9.52
N GLU A 177 -12.81 6.01 -10.02
CA GLU A 177 -12.22 7.03 -10.90
C GLU A 177 -11.36 8.04 -10.12
N GLU A 178 -11.70 8.27 -8.84
CA GLU A 178 -10.97 9.13 -7.90
C GLU A 178 -10.97 8.54 -6.49
N SER A 179 -10.02 8.96 -5.67
CA SER A 179 -9.99 8.53 -4.28
C SER A 179 -11.12 9.17 -3.47
N PRO A 180 -12.07 8.37 -2.92
CA PRO A 180 -13.18 8.89 -2.13
C PRO A 180 -12.70 9.60 -0.85
N ALA A 181 -11.63 9.12 -0.24
CA ALA A 181 -11.08 9.70 0.98
C ALA A 181 -10.38 11.05 0.75
N LEU A 182 -10.05 11.40 -0.51
CA LEU A 182 -9.45 12.68 -0.88
C LEU A 182 -10.46 13.64 -1.54
N SER A 183 -11.73 13.27 -1.64
CA SER A 183 -12.80 14.11 -2.18
C SER A 183 -13.50 14.89 -1.06
N ALA A 184 -13.30 16.22 -1.05
CA ALA A 184 -13.96 17.09 -0.06
C ALA A 184 -15.49 17.00 -0.13
N ASP A 185 -16.04 16.83 -1.34
CA ASP A 185 -17.51 16.73 -1.54
C ASP A 185 -18.05 15.41 -0.98
N LYS A 186 -17.34 14.29 -1.19
CA LYS A 186 -17.71 13.02 -0.56
C LYS A 186 -17.67 13.12 0.97
N LEU A 187 -16.63 13.76 1.54
CA LEU A 187 -16.54 13.97 2.98
C LEU A 187 -17.65 14.89 3.53
N ARG A 188 -18.01 15.95 2.82
CA ARG A 188 -19.19 16.78 3.15
C ARG A 188 -20.49 15.99 3.11
N GLY A 189 -20.59 15.00 2.21
CA GLY A 189 -21.74 14.09 2.13
C GLY A 189 -22.01 13.29 3.42
N TYR A 190 -21.01 13.09 4.28
CA TYR A 190 -21.15 12.53 5.62
C TYR A 190 -21.58 13.56 6.67
N GLY A 191 -21.89 14.80 6.28
CA GLY A 191 -22.23 15.88 7.22
C GLY A 191 -21.03 16.54 7.89
N MET A 192 -19.80 16.27 7.39
CA MET A 192 -18.57 16.78 8.01
C MET A 192 -18.21 18.19 7.53
N GLU A 193 -17.71 19.01 8.46
CA GLU A 193 -16.94 20.21 8.10
C GLU A 193 -15.54 19.81 7.63
N VAL A 194 -15.21 20.20 6.39
CA VAL A 194 -13.92 19.82 5.77
C VAL A 194 -12.96 21.01 5.81
N TYR A 195 -11.88 20.86 6.56
CA TYR A 195 -10.71 21.74 6.52
C TYR A 195 -9.73 21.20 5.49
N GLU A 196 -9.47 21.94 4.42
CA GLU A 196 -8.65 21.48 3.31
C GLU A 196 -7.39 22.34 3.17
N ALA A 197 -6.25 21.66 3.03
CA ALA A 197 -4.97 22.28 2.68
C ALA A 197 -4.33 21.50 1.52
N GLN A 198 -3.74 22.23 0.58
CA GLN A 198 -3.06 21.67 -0.57
C GLN A 198 -1.60 22.11 -0.61
N LEU A 199 -0.69 21.16 -0.84
CA LEU A 199 0.73 21.40 -1.04
C LEU A 199 1.09 21.09 -2.50
N THR A 200 1.45 22.12 -3.24
CA THR A 200 1.79 22.02 -4.66
C THR A 200 3.26 22.32 -4.94
N GLU A 201 3.88 23.12 -4.07
CA GLU A 201 5.26 23.54 -4.19
C GLU A 201 6.23 22.39 -3.83
N VAL A 202 7.09 22.00 -4.75
CA VAL A 202 8.10 20.95 -4.53
C VAL A 202 9.27 21.51 -3.72
N VAL A 203 9.50 20.94 -2.53
CA VAL A 203 10.52 21.44 -1.57
C VAL A 203 11.93 20.94 -1.92
N ARG A 204 12.04 19.73 -2.51
CA ARG A 204 13.33 19.20 -2.95
C ARG A 204 13.80 19.95 -4.19
N GLN A 205 15.12 20.14 -4.29
CA GLN A 205 15.72 20.81 -5.45
C GLN A 205 15.32 20.08 -6.74
N MET A 206 14.26 20.56 -7.39
CA MET A 206 13.77 20.03 -8.68
C MET A 206 14.85 20.03 -9.77
N HIS A 207 15.82 20.97 -9.65
CA HIS A 207 16.89 21.13 -10.65
C HIS A 207 17.84 19.94 -10.71
N ASP A 208 17.93 19.15 -9.62
CA ASP A 208 18.88 18.03 -9.50
C ASP A 208 18.24 16.65 -9.55
N SER A 209 16.88 16.57 -9.55
CA SER A 209 16.15 15.29 -9.59
C SER A 209 15.24 15.18 -10.81
N GLY A 210 15.61 14.29 -11.72
CA GLY A 210 14.80 13.94 -12.88
C GLY A 210 13.52 13.20 -12.51
N ILE A 211 13.54 12.40 -11.44
CA ILE A 211 12.35 11.73 -10.89
C ILE A 211 11.29 12.77 -10.54
N LEU A 212 11.65 13.78 -9.76
CA LEU A 212 10.71 14.83 -9.32
C LEU A 212 10.32 15.77 -10.47
N TRP A 213 11.27 16.08 -11.37
CA TRP A 213 10.98 16.91 -12.54
C TRP A 213 9.91 16.26 -13.42
N ASN A 214 10.13 14.98 -13.81
CA ASN A 214 9.17 14.24 -14.65
C ASN A 214 7.84 13.98 -13.91
N ALA A 215 7.87 13.67 -12.63
CA ALA A 215 6.64 13.55 -11.83
C ALA A 215 5.83 14.86 -11.84
N THR A 216 6.50 16.02 -11.81
CA THR A 216 5.83 17.33 -11.88
C THR A 216 5.21 17.58 -13.25
N GLU A 217 5.90 17.23 -14.35
CA GLU A 217 5.33 17.32 -15.69
C GLU A 217 4.12 16.36 -15.86
N LEU A 218 4.22 15.12 -15.40
CA LEU A 218 3.09 14.18 -15.42
C LEU A 218 1.88 14.70 -14.64
N ARG A 219 2.12 15.32 -13.48
CA ARG A 219 1.08 15.99 -12.71
C ARG A 219 0.43 17.13 -13.47
N ARG A 220 1.20 17.90 -14.27
CA ARG A 220 0.65 18.95 -15.13
C ARG A 220 -0.31 18.37 -16.16
N TYR A 221 0.07 17.28 -16.85
CA TYR A 221 -0.83 16.56 -17.74
C TYR A 221 -2.13 16.14 -17.06
N ILE A 222 -2.04 15.63 -15.83
CA ILE A 222 -3.22 15.20 -15.04
C ILE A 222 -4.10 16.41 -14.68
N SER A 223 -3.52 17.52 -14.21
CA SER A 223 -4.27 18.71 -13.77
C SER A 223 -4.90 19.50 -14.92
N GLU A 224 -4.29 19.46 -16.11
CA GLU A 224 -4.76 20.09 -17.33
C GLU A 224 -5.69 19.17 -18.15
N GLU A 225 -5.92 17.93 -17.66
CA GLU A 225 -6.68 16.88 -18.39
C GLU A 225 -6.16 16.63 -19.81
N ASN A 226 -4.87 16.82 -20.04
CA ASN A 226 -4.23 16.64 -21.33
C ASN A 226 -3.75 15.19 -21.49
N PHE A 227 -4.61 14.34 -22.01
CA PHE A 227 -4.35 12.91 -22.17
C PHE A 227 -4.26 12.48 -23.66
N LEU A 228 -3.97 13.42 -24.54
CA LEU A 228 -3.99 13.18 -26.00
C LEU A 228 -2.64 12.73 -26.55
N THR A 229 -1.55 13.06 -25.89
CA THR A 229 -0.18 12.78 -26.34
C THR A 229 0.59 11.98 -25.33
N LEU A 230 1.47 11.10 -25.80
CA LEU A 230 2.41 10.38 -24.93
C LEU A 230 3.32 11.39 -24.23
N PRO A 231 3.49 11.29 -22.90
CA PRO A 231 4.39 12.19 -22.18
C PRO A 231 5.84 11.92 -22.59
N SER A 232 6.59 13.00 -22.82
CA SER A 232 8.04 12.94 -22.97
C SER A 232 8.71 12.92 -21.62
N VAL A 233 9.69 12.03 -21.44
CA VAL A 233 10.45 11.87 -20.21
C VAL A 233 11.84 12.45 -20.39
N ARG A 234 12.19 13.43 -19.57
CA ARG A 234 13.53 14.02 -19.60
C ARG A 234 14.49 13.14 -18.81
N VAL A 235 15.46 12.59 -19.52
CA VAL A 235 16.52 11.72 -18.97
C VAL A 235 17.85 12.47 -18.93
N GLU A 236 18.14 13.28 -19.94
CA GLU A 236 19.40 14.02 -20.03
C GLU A 236 19.58 14.97 -18.84
N ARG A 237 20.81 15.02 -18.32
CA ARG A 237 21.27 15.87 -17.20
C ARG A 237 20.85 15.40 -15.79
N PHE A 238 20.07 14.31 -15.66
CA PHE A 238 19.65 13.82 -14.36
C PHE A 238 20.35 12.50 -13.99
N PRO A 239 21.10 12.44 -12.88
CA PRO A 239 21.81 11.23 -12.48
C PRO A 239 20.88 10.15 -11.92
N ASP A 240 19.67 10.53 -11.49
CA ASP A 240 18.68 9.69 -10.83
C ASP A 240 17.66 9.05 -11.79
N ILE A 241 17.74 9.31 -13.11
CA ILE A 241 17.00 8.59 -14.16
C ILE A 241 17.97 8.00 -15.17
N ARG A 242 17.78 6.73 -15.52
CA ARG A 242 18.62 6.02 -16.47
C ARG A 242 17.79 5.18 -17.43
N MET A 243 18.23 5.10 -18.67
CA MET A 243 17.70 4.14 -19.64
C MET A 243 18.38 2.80 -19.45
N VAL A 244 17.65 1.72 -19.60
CA VAL A 244 18.22 0.36 -19.62
C VAL A 244 17.56 -0.45 -20.74
N SER A 245 18.41 -1.05 -21.59
CA SER A 245 17.94 -1.96 -22.64
C SER A 245 17.65 -3.35 -22.07
N GLY A 246 16.81 -4.13 -22.76
CA GLY A 246 16.53 -5.51 -22.36
C GLY A 246 17.77 -6.40 -22.32
N SER A 247 18.82 -6.10 -23.11
CA SER A 247 20.09 -6.84 -23.13
C SER A 247 20.95 -6.57 -21.88
N GLU A 248 20.87 -5.37 -21.31
CA GLU A 248 21.65 -4.96 -20.14
C GLU A 248 20.90 -5.19 -18.82
N LEU A 249 19.58 -5.40 -18.91
CA LEU A 249 18.68 -5.39 -17.75
C LEU A 249 19.11 -6.37 -16.65
N ILE A 250 19.49 -7.59 -17.01
CA ILE A 250 19.87 -8.63 -16.04
C ILE A 250 21.14 -8.22 -15.28
N GLU A 251 22.14 -7.68 -15.97
CA GLU A 251 23.37 -7.20 -15.35
C GLU A 251 23.09 -6.02 -14.40
N VAL A 252 22.32 -5.03 -14.87
CA VAL A 252 21.99 -3.84 -14.08
C VAL A 252 21.15 -4.19 -12.83
N ILE A 253 20.20 -5.13 -12.92
CA ILE A 253 19.43 -5.59 -11.74
C ILE A 253 20.37 -6.30 -10.75
N ASN A 254 21.25 -7.19 -11.26
CA ASN A 254 22.21 -7.89 -10.41
C ASN A 254 23.14 -6.93 -9.66
N ASP A 255 23.64 -5.90 -10.34
CA ASP A 255 24.44 -4.84 -9.72
C ASP A 255 23.67 -4.07 -8.66
N CYS A 256 22.41 -3.74 -8.94
CA CYS A 256 21.53 -3.08 -7.95
C CYS A 256 21.30 -3.95 -6.72
N TYR A 257 21.15 -5.26 -6.89
CA TYR A 257 21.03 -6.19 -5.76
C TYR A 257 22.29 -6.22 -4.90
N GLY A 258 23.46 -6.15 -5.53
CA GLY A 258 24.75 -6.07 -4.83
C GLY A 258 24.96 -4.74 -4.10
N GLN A 259 24.47 -3.62 -4.65
CA GLN A 259 24.71 -2.28 -4.12
C GLN A 259 23.65 -1.84 -3.08
N ALA A 260 22.39 -2.08 -3.38
CA ALA A 260 21.26 -1.58 -2.57
C ALA A 260 20.54 -2.69 -1.78
N GLY A 261 20.67 -3.93 -2.21
CA GLY A 261 19.91 -5.06 -1.67
C GLY A 261 18.66 -5.40 -2.49
N MET A 262 18.20 -6.64 -2.36
CA MET A 262 16.99 -7.12 -3.05
C MET A 262 15.71 -6.45 -2.52
N ASP A 263 15.67 -6.10 -1.24
CA ASP A 263 14.56 -5.45 -0.55
C ASP A 263 14.41 -3.97 -0.93
N GLU A 264 15.48 -3.34 -1.41
CA GLU A 264 15.53 -1.95 -1.87
C GLU A 264 15.52 -1.81 -3.41
N THR A 265 15.31 -2.92 -4.13
CA THR A 265 15.30 -2.95 -5.59
C THR A 265 14.06 -3.66 -6.11
N ILE A 266 13.29 -3.04 -7.00
CA ILE A 266 12.03 -3.60 -7.50
C ILE A 266 11.83 -3.30 -8.98
N VAL A 267 11.13 -4.21 -9.68
CA VAL A 267 10.60 -3.96 -11.03
C VAL A 267 9.11 -3.62 -10.92
N VAL A 268 8.71 -2.50 -11.49
CA VAL A 268 7.30 -2.05 -11.54
C VAL A 268 6.80 -2.14 -12.98
N CYS A 269 5.68 -2.82 -13.18
CA CYS A 269 5.11 -3.03 -14.51
C CYS A 269 3.57 -2.91 -14.52
N ARG A 270 2.96 -2.97 -15.73
CA ARG A 270 1.53 -2.72 -15.90
C ARG A 270 0.62 -3.93 -15.66
N SER A 271 1.16 -5.15 -15.70
CA SER A 271 0.31 -6.35 -15.61
C SER A 271 0.98 -7.46 -14.80
N ASN A 272 0.17 -8.33 -14.19
CA ASN A 272 0.66 -9.52 -13.50
C ASN A 272 1.40 -10.47 -14.45
N LYS A 273 0.96 -10.59 -15.71
CA LYS A 273 1.65 -11.37 -16.73
C LYS A 273 3.10 -10.91 -16.91
N ARG A 274 3.28 -9.59 -17.01
CA ARG A 274 4.62 -9.00 -17.17
C ARG A 274 5.45 -9.19 -15.90
N ALA A 275 4.85 -8.96 -14.73
CA ALA A 275 5.51 -9.23 -13.44
C ALA A 275 5.98 -10.69 -13.30
N ASN A 276 5.16 -11.65 -13.72
CA ASN A 276 5.53 -13.07 -13.69
C ASN A 276 6.74 -13.38 -14.59
N ILE A 277 6.84 -12.74 -15.77
CA ILE A 277 8.00 -12.90 -16.68
C ILE A 277 9.27 -12.39 -16.00
N TYR A 278 9.23 -11.18 -15.41
CA TYR A 278 10.37 -10.62 -14.67
C TYR A 278 10.73 -11.47 -13.46
N ASN A 279 9.77 -11.87 -12.65
CA ASN A 279 9.98 -12.70 -11.47
C ASN A 279 10.68 -14.01 -11.83
N LYS A 280 10.24 -14.68 -12.91
CA LYS A 280 10.86 -15.90 -13.42
C LYS A 280 12.29 -15.62 -13.93
N GLY A 281 12.48 -14.55 -14.72
CA GLY A 281 13.79 -14.17 -15.24
C GLY A 281 14.80 -13.87 -14.13
N ILE A 282 14.40 -13.07 -13.14
CA ILE A 282 15.23 -12.71 -11.97
C ILE A 282 15.62 -13.97 -11.20
N ARG A 283 14.65 -14.83 -10.87
CA ARG A 283 14.94 -16.06 -10.12
C ARG A 283 15.89 -17.01 -10.85
N ASN A 284 15.65 -17.25 -12.13
CA ASN A 284 16.43 -18.20 -12.89
C ASN A 284 17.82 -17.67 -13.25
N THR A 285 17.93 -16.41 -13.67
CA THR A 285 19.15 -15.89 -14.29
C THR A 285 20.04 -15.11 -13.30
N ILE A 286 19.44 -14.42 -12.31
CA ILE A 286 20.22 -13.64 -11.33
C ILE A 286 20.42 -14.43 -10.04
N LEU A 287 19.35 -15.07 -9.54
CA LEU A 287 19.40 -15.77 -8.25
C LEU A 287 19.71 -17.27 -8.37
N PHE A 288 19.79 -17.80 -9.61
CA PHE A 288 20.09 -19.21 -9.91
C PHE A 288 19.18 -20.19 -9.13
N ARG A 289 17.87 -19.86 -9.05
CA ARG A 289 16.86 -20.64 -8.33
C ARG A 289 16.03 -21.44 -9.33
N GLU A 290 16.22 -22.75 -9.36
CA GLU A 290 15.56 -23.68 -10.28
C GLU A 290 14.24 -24.20 -9.68
N ASP A 291 14.22 -24.48 -8.37
CA ASP A 291 13.02 -24.95 -7.69
C ASP A 291 11.93 -23.88 -7.67
N GLU A 292 10.67 -24.31 -7.64
CA GLU A 292 9.53 -23.39 -7.58
C GLU A 292 9.54 -22.49 -6.35
N LEU A 293 10.12 -22.94 -5.23
CA LEU A 293 10.27 -22.17 -4.01
C LEU A 293 11.59 -22.48 -3.33
N ASN A 294 12.38 -21.45 -3.07
CA ASN A 294 13.66 -21.56 -2.39
C ASN A 294 13.72 -20.70 -1.13
N SER A 295 14.56 -21.11 -0.18
CA SER A 295 14.92 -20.25 0.95
C SER A 295 15.50 -18.93 0.46
N GLY A 296 15.08 -17.81 1.06
CA GLY A 296 15.44 -16.45 0.63
C GLY A 296 14.55 -15.87 -0.47
N ASP A 297 13.56 -16.61 -1.01
CA ASP A 297 12.60 -16.03 -1.96
C ASP A 297 11.80 -14.91 -1.31
N LEU A 298 11.63 -13.81 -2.06
CA LEU A 298 10.72 -12.72 -1.72
C LEU A 298 9.34 -13.02 -2.26
N LEU A 299 8.37 -13.02 -1.38
CA LEU A 299 6.96 -13.26 -1.71
C LEU A 299 6.12 -12.04 -1.29
N MET A 300 5.04 -11.80 -2.03
CA MET A 300 3.99 -10.87 -1.67
C MET A 300 2.69 -11.64 -1.48
N VAL A 301 2.02 -11.38 -0.38
CA VAL A 301 0.72 -11.98 -0.09
C VAL A 301 -0.32 -11.43 -1.07
N ALA A 302 -1.07 -12.32 -1.69
CA ALA A 302 -2.03 -11.97 -2.74
C ALA A 302 -3.47 -11.83 -2.22
N LYS A 303 -3.76 -12.34 -1.02
CA LYS A 303 -5.07 -12.30 -0.38
C LYS A 303 -4.90 -12.28 1.14
N ASN A 304 -5.72 -11.48 1.84
CA ASN A 304 -5.74 -11.47 3.29
C ASN A 304 -5.92 -12.86 3.87
N ASN A 305 -5.22 -13.17 4.95
CA ASN A 305 -5.32 -14.43 5.65
C ASN A 305 -5.33 -14.23 7.17
N TYR A 306 -6.29 -14.85 7.82
CA TYR A 306 -6.58 -14.70 9.26
C TYR A 306 -6.27 -15.95 10.06
N PHE A 307 -6.10 -17.07 9.37
CA PHE A 307 -5.95 -18.39 9.98
C PHE A 307 -4.57 -18.57 10.63
N TRP A 308 -3.51 -18.14 9.93
CA TRP A 308 -2.13 -18.41 10.38
C TRP A 308 -1.65 -17.50 11.49
N THR A 309 -2.42 -16.49 11.84
CA THR A 309 -2.12 -15.53 12.93
C THR A 309 -2.93 -15.78 14.18
N GLU A 310 -3.75 -16.84 14.21
CA GLU A 310 -4.56 -17.18 15.38
C GLU A 310 -3.65 -17.42 16.60
N GLY A 311 -3.84 -16.61 17.66
CA GLY A 311 -3.02 -16.63 18.88
C GLY A 311 -1.74 -15.78 18.82
N CYS A 312 -1.40 -15.14 17.71
CA CYS A 312 -0.32 -14.16 17.63
C CYS A 312 -0.75 -12.83 18.25
N LYS A 313 0.14 -12.22 19.04
CA LYS A 313 -0.13 -10.90 19.66
C LYS A 313 0.36 -9.74 18.77
N GLU A 314 1.32 -10.01 17.91
CA GLU A 314 2.03 -9.04 17.10
C GLU A 314 1.24 -8.66 15.84
N ILE A 315 0.45 -9.60 15.31
CA ILE A 315 -0.29 -9.45 14.05
C ILE A 315 -1.65 -10.15 14.15
N ASP A 316 -2.73 -9.47 13.77
CA ASP A 316 -4.08 -10.02 13.80
C ASP A 316 -4.42 -10.81 12.53
N PHE A 317 -3.82 -10.44 11.40
CA PHE A 317 -3.96 -11.14 10.11
C PHE A 317 -2.79 -10.78 9.19
N ILE A 318 -2.54 -11.61 8.19
CA ILE A 318 -1.58 -11.36 7.12
C ILE A 318 -2.32 -10.63 6.00
N ALA A 319 -1.89 -9.40 5.68
CA ALA A 319 -2.60 -8.55 4.73
C ALA A 319 -2.19 -8.82 3.27
N ASN A 320 -3.13 -8.58 2.35
CA ASN A 320 -2.82 -8.48 0.94
C ASN A 320 -1.81 -7.36 0.68
N GLY A 321 -0.69 -7.68 0.04
CA GLY A 321 0.42 -6.77 -0.20
C GLY A 321 1.57 -6.89 0.80
N ASP A 322 1.41 -7.63 1.91
CA ASP A 322 2.51 -7.88 2.84
C ASP A 322 3.64 -8.63 2.14
N ILE A 323 4.87 -8.21 2.43
CA ILE A 323 6.08 -8.86 1.93
C ILE A 323 6.55 -9.89 2.94
N ALA A 324 6.89 -11.07 2.45
CA ALA A 324 7.46 -12.16 3.24
C ALA A 324 8.73 -12.70 2.60
N VAL A 325 9.66 -13.14 3.43
CA VAL A 325 10.88 -13.83 3.02
C VAL A 325 10.78 -15.30 3.41
N VAL A 326 10.98 -16.20 2.48
CA VAL A 326 11.02 -17.64 2.77
C VAL A 326 12.29 -17.97 3.58
N ARG A 327 12.13 -18.32 4.85
CA ARG A 327 13.25 -18.77 5.70
C ARG A 327 13.59 -20.21 5.47
N ARG A 328 12.57 -21.06 5.38
CA ARG A 328 12.73 -22.50 5.18
C ARG A 328 11.56 -23.09 4.41
N VAL A 329 11.84 -23.97 3.47
CA VAL A 329 10.87 -24.86 2.84
C VAL A 329 11.01 -26.22 3.52
N ARG A 330 9.93 -26.72 4.16
CA ARG A 330 9.96 -28.01 4.89
C ARG A 330 9.50 -29.16 4.02
N ARG A 331 8.38 -28.98 3.34
CA ARG A 331 7.75 -30.02 2.55
C ARG A 331 6.90 -29.42 1.44
N VAL A 332 7.04 -29.97 0.24
CA VAL A 332 6.13 -29.70 -0.89
C VAL A 332 5.30 -30.95 -1.14
N ARG A 333 4.00 -30.78 -1.37
CA ARG A 333 3.07 -31.90 -1.65
C ARG A 333 1.95 -31.45 -2.58
N GLU A 334 1.40 -32.41 -3.29
CA GLU A 334 0.19 -32.25 -4.09
C GLU A 334 -1.01 -32.79 -3.33
N ALA A 335 -2.10 -32.04 -3.29
CA ALA A 335 -3.38 -32.42 -2.71
C ALA A 335 -4.50 -31.66 -3.43
N TYR A 336 -5.68 -32.28 -3.60
CA TYR A 336 -6.87 -31.68 -4.22
C TYR A 336 -6.63 -31.15 -5.65
N GLY A 337 -5.57 -31.64 -6.33
CA GLY A 337 -5.15 -31.15 -7.64
C GLY A 337 -4.48 -29.78 -7.61
N PHE A 338 -3.89 -29.39 -6.46
CA PHE A 338 -3.08 -28.20 -6.21
C PHE A 338 -1.78 -28.58 -5.51
N ARG A 339 -0.77 -27.69 -5.62
CA ARG A 339 0.53 -27.86 -4.97
C ARG A 339 0.63 -26.97 -3.74
N PHE A 340 1.03 -27.54 -2.64
CA PHE A 340 1.20 -26.86 -1.36
C PHE A 340 2.63 -26.98 -0.85
N ALA A 341 3.10 -25.95 -0.15
CA ALA A 341 4.36 -26.00 0.58
C ALA A 341 4.16 -25.64 2.05
N ASP A 342 4.70 -26.46 2.96
CA ASP A 342 4.83 -26.11 4.36
C ASP A 342 6.14 -25.33 4.55
N VAL A 343 6.06 -24.09 5.00
CA VAL A 343 7.20 -23.15 5.04
C VAL A 343 7.26 -22.36 6.34
N VAL A 344 8.44 -21.78 6.60
CA VAL A 344 8.60 -20.71 7.57
C VAL A 344 8.81 -19.40 6.78
N LEU A 345 7.92 -18.44 6.99
CA LEU A 345 8.01 -17.10 6.42
C LEU A 345 8.41 -16.09 7.49
N ALA A 346 9.33 -15.19 7.15
CA ALA A 346 9.61 -13.99 7.95
C ALA A 346 8.95 -12.77 7.29
N PHE A 347 8.33 -11.92 8.09
CA PHE A 347 7.66 -10.70 7.65
C PHE A 347 8.48 -9.47 8.05
N PRO A 348 9.26 -8.85 7.13
CA PRO A 348 10.13 -7.72 7.46
C PRO A 348 9.37 -6.50 7.99
N ASP A 349 8.14 -6.28 7.54
CA ASP A 349 7.31 -5.15 7.96
C ASP A 349 6.73 -5.32 9.39
N TYR A 350 6.87 -6.51 9.98
CA TYR A 350 6.50 -6.84 11.36
C TYR A 350 7.73 -7.30 12.16
N ASP A 351 8.80 -6.51 12.13
CA ASP A 351 10.06 -6.73 12.86
C ASP A 351 10.71 -8.10 12.62
N GLY A 352 10.49 -8.66 11.43
CA GLY A 352 11.04 -9.97 11.04
C GLY A 352 10.35 -11.16 11.69
N MET A 353 9.13 -10.98 12.22
CA MET A 353 8.32 -12.05 12.82
C MET A 353 8.24 -13.26 11.89
N GLU A 354 8.45 -14.44 12.44
CA GLU A 354 8.41 -15.70 11.71
C GLU A 354 7.10 -16.47 11.99
N LEU A 355 6.46 -16.95 10.92
CA LEU A 355 5.28 -17.80 10.98
C LEU A 355 5.48 -19.09 10.20
N GLU A 356 5.04 -20.20 10.78
CA GLU A 356 4.90 -21.47 10.09
C GLU A 356 3.55 -21.51 9.38
N VAL A 357 3.58 -21.57 8.06
CA VAL A 357 2.37 -21.47 7.23
C VAL A 357 2.38 -22.49 6.10
N LYS A 358 1.22 -22.72 5.51
CA LYS A 358 1.07 -23.44 4.26
C LYS A 358 0.85 -22.46 3.11
N LEU A 359 1.62 -22.61 2.03
CA LEU A 359 1.46 -21.84 0.79
C LEU A 359 0.70 -22.63 -0.26
N LEU A 360 -0.09 -21.95 -1.07
CA LEU A 360 -0.67 -22.46 -2.31
C LEU A 360 0.24 -22.04 -3.47
N LEU A 361 1.07 -22.96 -3.98
CA LEU A 361 2.11 -22.66 -4.98
C LEU A 361 1.54 -22.30 -6.35
N ASP A 362 0.37 -22.84 -6.70
CA ASP A 362 -0.28 -22.53 -7.98
C ASP A 362 -0.54 -21.05 -8.19
N THR A 363 -0.69 -20.26 -7.12
CA THR A 363 -0.87 -18.81 -7.21
C THR A 363 0.37 -18.06 -7.66
N LEU A 364 1.57 -18.61 -7.50
CA LEU A 364 2.84 -18.00 -7.91
C LEU A 364 2.87 -17.65 -9.41
N HIS A 365 2.18 -18.47 -10.23
CA HIS A 365 2.25 -18.36 -11.69
C HIS A 365 0.96 -17.84 -12.35
N THR A 366 -0.13 -17.66 -11.60
CA THR A 366 -1.39 -17.14 -12.17
C THR A 366 -1.22 -15.70 -12.66
N GLU A 367 -1.90 -15.32 -13.76
CA GLU A 367 -1.95 -13.94 -14.25
C GLU A 367 -2.98 -13.09 -13.49
N THR A 368 -3.89 -13.73 -12.76
CA THR A 368 -4.85 -13.05 -11.88
C THR A 368 -4.20 -12.59 -10.58
N PRO A 369 -4.72 -11.57 -9.90
CA PRO A 369 -4.18 -11.09 -8.62
C PRO A 369 -4.10 -12.16 -7.54
N ALA A 370 -5.10 -13.06 -7.49
CA ALA A 370 -5.19 -14.20 -6.57
C ALA A 370 -5.73 -15.43 -7.33
N LEU A 371 -6.00 -16.53 -6.65
CA LEU A 371 -6.58 -17.73 -7.26
C LEU A 371 -7.93 -17.39 -7.94
N PRO A 372 -8.13 -17.75 -9.22
CA PRO A 372 -9.40 -17.56 -9.91
C PRO A 372 -10.56 -18.21 -9.15
N LYS A 373 -11.76 -17.60 -9.23
CA LYS A 373 -12.94 -18.05 -8.51
C LYS A 373 -13.24 -19.53 -8.74
N GLU A 374 -13.19 -19.98 -10.00
CA GLU A 374 -13.45 -21.39 -10.36
C GLU A 374 -12.49 -22.36 -9.66
N LEU A 375 -11.21 -22.02 -9.58
CA LEU A 375 -10.20 -22.82 -8.90
C LEU A 375 -10.36 -22.73 -7.37
N ASN A 376 -10.76 -21.59 -6.85
CA ASN A 376 -11.05 -21.45 -5.43
C ASN A 376 -12.28 -22.28 -5.01
N ASP A 377 -13.32 -22.27 -5.85
CA ASP A 377 -14.51 -23.12 -5.65
C ASP A 377 -14.15 -24.60 -5.73
N LYS A 378 -13.29 -25.01 -6.70
CA LYS A 378 -12.78 -26.38 -6.78
C LYS A 378 -12.06 -26.78 -5.50
N LEU A 379 -11.14 -25.95 -5.00
CA LEU A 379 -10.43 -26.21 -3.75
C LEU A 379 -11.42 -26.37 -2.58
N PHE A 380 -12.38 -25.44 -2.48
CA PHE A 380 -13.42 -25.48 -1.46
C PHE A 380 -14.19 -26.80 -1.44
N TYR A 381 -14.71 -27.25 -2.58
CA TYR A 381 -15.47 -28.47 -2.65
C TYR A 381 -14.62 -29.71 -2.42
N SER A 382 -13.39 -29.74 -2.93
CA SER A 382 -12.48 -30.87 -2.72
C SER A 382 -12.08 -31.06 -1.26
N VAL A 383 -11.81 -29.95 -0.54
CA VAL A 383 -11.53 -30.02 0.91
C VAL A 383 -12.80 -30.36 1.69
N LEU A 384 -13.98 -29.90 1.25
CA LEU A 384 -15.25 -30.21 1.91
C LEU A 384 -15.59 -31.72 1.83
N GLU A 385 -15.14 -32.41 0.80
CA GLU A 385 -15.33 -33.89 0.65
C GLU A 385 -14.63 -34.69 1.75
N ASP A 386 -13.48 -34.24 2.26
CA ASP A 386 -12.76 -34.90 3.36
C ASP A 386 -13.56 -34.89 4.68
N TYR A 387 -14.57 -34.04 4.78
CA TYR A 387 -15.45 -33.91 5.94
C TYR A 387 -16.87 -34.46 5.66
N ALA A 388 -17.05 -35.32 4.64
CA ALA A 388 -18.34 -35.82 4.24
C ALA A 388 -19.01 -36.71 5.32
N ASP A 389 -18.24 -37.33 6.19
CA ASP A 389 -18.68 -38.11 7.34
C ASP A 389 -19.40 -37.29 8.42
N ILE A 390 -19.18 -35.97 8.44
CA ILE A 390 -19.85 -35.06 9.39
C ILE A 390 -21.25 -34.74 8.84
N THR A 391 -22.28 -35.32 9.46
CA THR A 391 -23.67 -35.16 9.03
C THR A 391 -24.24 -33.77 9.30
N VAL A 392 -23.80 -33.11 10.37
CA VAL A 392 -24.26 -31.77 10.73
C VAL A 392 -23.57 -30.72 9.84
N LYS A 393 -24.31 -30.14 8.89
CA LYS A 393 -23.80 -29.17 7.91
C LYS A 393 -22.98 -28.05 8.54
N ARG A 394 -23.40 -27.51 9.67
CA ARG A 394 -22.71 -26.41 10.38
C ARG A 394 -21.34 -26.86 10.90
N GLU A 395 -21.24 -28.04 11.49
CA GLU A 395 -19.97 -28.59 11.99
C GLU A 395 -19.02 -28.93 10.86
N ARG A 396 -19.55 -29.51 9.79
CA ARG A 396 -18.81 -29.80 8.57
C ARG A 396 -18.19 -28.53 7.98
N MET A 397 -18.95 -27.44 7.85
CA MET A 397 -18.45 -26.15 7.38
C MET A 397 -17.40 -25.54 8.31
N LYS A 398 -17.59 -25.67 9.64
CA LYS A 398 -16.62 -25.20 10.61
C LYS A 398 -15.27 -25.93 10.48
N LYS A 399 -15.29 -27.25 10.32
CA LYS A 399 -14.07 -28.05 10.13
C LYS A 399 -13.36 -27.70 8.82
N MET A 400 -14.11 -27.59 7.72
CA MET A 400 -13.55 -27.21 6.42
C MET A 400 -12.91 -25.80 6.47
N LYS A 401 -13.58 -24.82 7.06
CA LYS A 401 -13.03 -23.46 7.23
C LYS A 401 -11.78 -23.42 8.12
N ALA A 402 -11.59 -24.39 9.01
CA ALA A 402 -10.40 -24.54 9.84
C ALA A 402 -9.33 -25.44 9.20
N ASP A 403 -9.51 -25.88 7.95
CA ASP A 403 -8.54 -26.75 7.27
C ASP A 403 -7.32 -25.94 6.79
N PRO A 404 -6.09 -26.39 7.06
CA PRO A 404 -4.87 -25.69 6.64
C PRO A 404 -4.68 -25.58 5.11
N HIS A 405 -5.23 -26.49 4.31
CA HIS A 405 -5.14 -26.42 2.84
C HIS A 405 -6.11 -25.38 2.27
N TYR A 406 -7.33 -25.31 2.84
CA TYR A 406 -8.28 -24.26 2.46
C TYR A 406 -7.75 -22.87 2.82
N ASN A 407 -7.06 -22.76 3.96
CA ASN A 407 -6.45 -21.52 4.44
C ASN A 407 -5.00 -21.31 3.96
N ALA A 408 -4.52 -22.08 2.98
CA ALA A 408 -3.19 -21.88 2.46
C ALA A 408 -3.00 -20.46 1.93
N LEU A 409 -1.87 -19.82 2.29
CA LEU A 409 -1.56 -18.47 1.83
C LEU A 409 -1.41 -18.43 0.31
N GLN A 410 -2.13 -17.52 -0.31
CA GLN A 410 -1.98 -17.18 -1.72
C GLN A 410 -0.89 -16.15 -1.85
N VAL A 411 0.14 -16.43 -2.62
CA VAL A 411 1.34 -15.60 -2.73
C VAL A 411 1.78 -15.42 -4.18
N LYS A 412 2.53 -14.36 -4.43
CA LYS A 412 3.25 -14.05 -5.67
C LYS A 412 4.73 -13.84 -5.34
N TYR A 413 5.62 -14.00 -6.33
CA TYR A 413 6.97 -13.48 -6.16
C TYR A 413 6.96 -11.95 -6.12
N ALA A 414 7.89 -11.35 -5.37
CA ALA A 414 7.91 -9.91 -5.07
C ALA A 414 9.12 -9.16 -5.66
N TYR A 415 9.84 -9.74 -6.60
CA TYR A 415 10.94 -9.05 -7.31
C TYR A 415 10.40 -8.07 -8.37
N ALA A 416 9.26 -8.42 -8.96
CA ALA A 416 8.52 -7.59 -9.89
C ALA A 416 7.03 -7.59 -9.53
N VAL A 417 6.42 -6.41 -9.51
CA VAL A 417 5.03 -6.21 -9.10
C VAL A 417 4.31 -5.25 -10.03
N THR A 418 2.99 -5.23 -9.98
CA THR A 418 2.21 -4.17 -10.63
C THR A 418 2.29 -2.86 -9.84
N CYS A 419 2.10 -1.73 -10.52
CA CYS A 419 2.14 -0.41 -9.86
C CYS A 419 1.13 -0.29 -8.72
N HIS A 420 -0.09 -0.85 -8.83
CA HIS A 420 -1.06 -0.90 -7.73
C HIS A 420 -0.51 -1.61 -6.49
N LYS A 421 0.27 -2.67 -6.70
CA LYS A 421 0.93 -3.39 -5.60
C LYS A 421 2.15 -2.67 -5.03
N ALA A 422 2.73 -1.73 -5.79
CA ALA A 422 3.82 -0.88 -5.36
C ALA A 422 3.35 0.38 -4.60
N GLN A 423 2.04 0.69 -4.59
CA GLN A 423 1.52 1.83 -3.84
C GLN A 423 1.82 1.72 -2.34
N GLY A 424 2.10 2.86 -1.70
CA GLY A 424 2.51 2.94 -0.31
C GLY A 424 3.93 2.44 -0.03
N GLY A 425 4.63 1.86 -1.03
CA GLY A 425 6.02 1.46 -0.95
C GLY A 425 6.96 2.45 -1.62
N GLN A 426 8.24 2.43 -1.20
CA GLN A 426 9.33 3.18 -1.81
C GLN A 426 10.58 2.30 -1.83
N TRP A 427 11.41 2.45 -2.87
CA TRP A 427 12.64 1.68 -3.07
C TRP A 427 13.76 2.58 -3.59
N LYS A 428 15.00 2.25 -3.25
CA LYS A 428 16.16 2.98 -3.75
C LYS A 428 16.33 2.83 -5.26
N ARG A 429 16.04 1.63 -5.79
CA ARG A 429 16.19 1.29 -7.20
C ARG A 429 14.87 0.77 -7.75
N VAL A 430 14.31 1.46 -8.72
CA VAL A 430 13.06 1.06 -9.38
C VAL A 430 13.31 0.89 -10.87
N PHE A 431 12.98 -0.28 -11.39
CA PHE A 431 12.97 -0.57 -12.82
C PHE A 431 11.53 -0.45 -13.33
N LEU A 432 11.28 0.51 -14.17
CA LEU A 432 9.94 0.81 -14.68
C LEU A 432 9.78 0.30 -16.11
N ASP A 433 8.86 -0.64 -16.31
CA ASP A 433 8.47 -1.16 -17.62
C ASP A 433 7.02 -0.79 -17.93
N GLN A 434 6.84 0.19 -18.80
CA GLN A 434 5.50 0.58 -19.28
C GLN A 434 4.91 -0.42 -20.29
N GLY A 435 5.73 -1.30 -20.88
CA GLY A 435 5.32 -2.16 -21.98
C GLY A 435 5.12 -1.37 -23.29
N TYR A 436 4.38 -1.99 -24.21
CA TYR A 436 4.02 -1.33 -25.47
C TYR A 436 2.89 -0.34 -25.24
N MET A 437 3.09 0.91 -25.66
CA MET A 437 2.12 2.01 -25.56
C MET A 437 2.02 2.79 -26.87
N THR A 438 0.79 3.13 -27.23
CA THR A 438 0.45 4.02 -28.35
C THR A 438 -0.51 5.11 -27.88
N GLU A 439 -0.64 6.18 -28.65
CA GLU A 439 -1.56 7.28 -28.31
C GLU A 439 -3.01 6.81 -28.11
N ASN A 440 -3.46 5.83 -28.90
CA ASN A 440 -4.81 5.26 -28.77
C ASN A 440 -5.06 4.48 -27.47
N MET A 441 -4.01 4.23 -26.69
CA MET A 441 -4.08 3.53 -25.39
C MET A 441 -3.99 4.49 -24.20
N LEU A 442 -3.93 5.79 -24.47
CA LEU A 442 -3.84 6.81 -23.42
C LEU A 442 -5.18 6.96 -22.69
N THR A 443 -5.12 6.97 -21.40
CA THR A 443 -6.25 7.18 -20.48
C THR A 443 -5.78 8.00 -19.28
N PRO A 444 -6.67 8.68 -18.55
CA PRO A 444 -6.29 9.32 -17.27
C PRO A 444 -5.54 8.38 -16.34
N ASP A 445 -5.96 7.11 -16.27
CA ASP A 445 -5.32 6.08 -15.44
C ASP A 445 -3.89 5.77 -15.85
N TYR A 446 -3.55 5.86 -17.15
CA TYR A 446 -2.17 5.69 -17.58
C TYR A 446 -1.25 6.78 -17.04
N PHE A 447 -1.67 8.05 -17.05
CA PHE A 447 -0.86 9.15 -16.48
C PHE A 447 -0.72 9.04 -14.98
N ARG A 448 -1.79 8.68 -14.26
CA ARG A 448 -1.75 8.42 -12.83
C ARG A 448 -0.86 7.20 -12.50
N TRP A 449 -0.95 6.15 -13.34
CA TRP A 449 -0.09 4.99 -13.24
C TRP A 449 1.39 5.37 -13.38
N LEU A 450 1.71 6.15 -14.39
CA LEU A 450 3.07 6.59 -14.68
C LEU A 450 3.60 7.48 -13.55
N TYR A 451 2.81 8.46 -13.12
CA TYR A 451 3.14 9.30 -11.97
C TYR A 451 3.39 8.48 -10.69
N THR A 452 2.49 7.55 -10.40
CA THR A 452 2.63 6.68 -9.22
C THR A 452 3.91 5.86 -9.31
N ALA A 453 4.20 5.26 -10.46
CA ALA A 453 5.39 4.44 -10.68
C ALA A 453 6.70 5.25 -10.53
N PHE A 454 6.77 6.45 -11.12
CA PHE A 454 7.92 7.35 -10.98
C PHE A 454 8.22 7.67 -9.52
N THR A 455 7.19 7.98 -8.75
CA THR A 455 7.31 8.39 -7.35
C THR A 455 7.65 7.25 -6.38
N ARG A 456 7.80 6.00 -6.88
CA ARG A 456 8.27 4.87 -6.06
C ARG A 456 9.78 4.87 -5.85
N ALA A 457 10.55 5.48 -6.75
CA ALA A 457 12.00 5.55 -6.66
C ALA A 457 12.45 6.68 -5.70
N THR A 458 13.38 6.35 -4.81
CA THR A 458 13.97 7.34 -3.88
C THR A 458 15.39 7.77 -4.29
N GLU A 459 16.11 6.93 -5.07
CA GLU A 459 17.47 7.25 -5.52
C GLU A 459 17.63 7.15 -7.05
N ILE A 460 17.32 6.00 -7.67
CA ILE A 460 17.45 5.83 -9.12
C ILE A 460 16.22 5.14 -9.71
N LEU A 461 15.71 5.73 -10.78
CA LEU A 461 14.68 5.18 -11.64
C LEU A 461 15.31 4.70 -12.95
N TYR A 462 15.14 3.42 -13.29
CA TYR A 462 15.55 2.83 -14.54
C TYR A 462 14.34 2.65 -15.47
N LEU A 463 14.39 3.26 -16.65
CA LEU A 463 13.36 3.14 -17.69
C LEU A 463 13.72 1.95 -18.60
N VAL A 464 12.93 0.88 -18.53
CA VAL A 464 13.22 -0.37 -19.24
C VAL A 464 12.65 -0.34 -20.65
N ASN A 465 13.50 -0.51 -21.66
CA ASN A 465 13.12 -0.50 -23.07
C ASN A 465 12.23 0.70 -23.45
N TRP A 466 12.53 1.88 -22.91
CA TRP A 466 11.74 3.08 -23.17
C TRP A 466 11.95 3.56 -24.61
N PRO A 467 10.87 3.90 -25.37
CA PRO A 467 11.03 4.43 -26.72
C PRO A 467 11.80 5.75 -26.74
N LYS A 468 12.74 5.89 -27.69
CA LYS A 468 13.53 7.13 -27.82
C LYS A 468 12.66 8.34 -28.14
N GLU A 469 11.56 8.15 -28.85
CA GLU A 469 10.59 9.18 -29.22
C GLU A 469 9.85 9.74 -27.98
N GLN A 470 9.90 9.07 -26.86
CA GLN A 470 9.31 9.48 -25.59
C GLN A 470 10.38 9.96 -24.59
N THR A 471 11.58 10.31 -25.04
CA THR A 471 12.69 10.80 -24.18
C THR A 471 13.27 12.10 -24.71
N GLU A 472 13.61 12.99 -23.78
CA GLU A 472 14.36 14.24 -23.99
C GLU A 472 15.67 14.23 -23.21
#